data_c12fea350a2d41e14a0c49bd18441cef
#
_entry.id   c12fea350a2d41e14a0c49bd18441cef
#
_cell.length_a   1.000
_cell.length_b   1.000
_cell.length_c   1.000
_cell.angle_alpha   90.00
_cell.angle_beta   90.00
_cell.angle_gamma   90.00
#
_symmetry.space_group_name_H-M   'P 1'
#
loop_
_entity.id
_entity.type
_entity.pdbx_description
1 polymer ?
#
loop_
_entity_poly.entity_id
_entity_poly.type
_entity_poly.pdbx_seq_one_letter_code
_entity_poly.pdbx_strand_id
1 'polypeptide(L)'
;MIEKELEGKNIAIVAMGESQLDFHLSLIHSNVYDEVWGINCMGAITKCDRVFMLDPPSRFLDTDDAGTQTGIMRRWLPNTKTPIYTCTLDERVPSAILYPLEEVAQATDSAYFNNTVPFAFAFALYQKVNSLNLFGIDFSYKGNVHFAEAGKACCEFWLSKCIEAGMIINVAPRSGLLDTNAPIEERLYGYHRLDDPDILVIDSEGT
;
A
#
# COMPACT_ATOMS: atom_id res chain seq x y z
N MET A 1 -20.55 -2.42 -11.27
CA MET A 1 -19.83 -1.24 -10.70
C MET A 1 -19.79 -1.40 -9.20
N ILE A 2 -18.60 -1.45 -8.62
CA ILE A 2 -18.42 -1.39 -7.16
C ILE A 2 -18.80 0.02 -6.72
N GLU A 3 -19.65 0.13 -5.70
CA GLU A 3 -20.09 1.40 -5.15
C GLU A 3 -18.87 2.18 -4.60
N LYS A 4 -18.82 3.49 -4.84
CA LYS A 4 -17.72 4.36 -4.36
C LYS A 4 -17.98 4.78 -2.92
N GLU A 5 -17.90 3.83 -2.01
CA GLU A 5 -18.16 4.03 -0.58
C GLU A 5 -17.05 4.79 0.16
N LEU A 6 -15.88 4.95 -0.49
CA LEU A 6 -14.68 5.48 0.16
C LEU A 6 -14.29 6.88 -0.33
N GLU A 7 -15.13 7.52 -1.14
CA GLU A 7 -14.88 8.88 -1.61
C GLU A 7 -14.67 9.84 -0.44
N GLY A 8 -13.58 10.60 -0.48
CA GLY A 8 -13.23 11.59 0.52
C GLY A 8 -12.64 11.04 1.84
N LYS A 9 -12.46 9.72 1.98
CA LYS A 9 -11.94 9.11 3.22
C LYS A 9 -10.42 9.16 3.30
N ASN A 10 -9.90 9.09 4.54
CA ASN A 10 -8.48 9.03 4.86
C ASN A 10 -8.10 7.59 5.20
N ILE A 11 -7.22 7.00 4.43
CA ILE A 11 -6.86 5.58 4.52
C ILE A 11 -5.44 5.41 5.03
N ALA A 12 -5.24 4.49 5.98
CA ALA A 12 -3.92 3.98 6.32
C ALA A 12 -3.66 2.67 5.57
N ILE A 13 -2.55 2.55 4.87
CA ILE A 13 -2.10 1.30 4.25
C ILE A 13 -0.88 0.81 5.02
N VAL A 14 -0.99 -0.42 5.55
CA VAL A 14 0.06 -1.02 6.38
C VAL A 14 0.60 -2.27 5.71
N ALA A 15 1.88 -2.24 5.33
CA ALA A 15 2.62 -3.36 4.79
C ALA A 15 3.67 -3.86 5.80
N MET A 16 4.57 -4.76 5.37
CA MET A 16 5.43 -5.54 6.28
C MET A 16 6.83 -4.96 6.49
N GLY A 17 7.18 -3.85 5.89
CA GLY A 17 8.46 -3.19 6.09
C GLY A 17 8.63 -2.61 7.50
N GLU A 18 9.84 -2.22 7.85
CA GLU A 18 10.19 -1.74 9.20
C GLU A 18 9.38 -0.49 9.62
N SER A 19 9.03 0.37 8.65
CA SER A 19 8.24 1.57 8.92
C SER A 19 6.77 1.28 9.35
N GLN A 20 6.33 0.01 9.36
CA GLN A 20 5.04 -0.36 9.97
C GLN A 20 4.92 0.06 11.45
N LEU A 21 6.05 0.18 12.16
CA LEU A 21 6.05 0.63 13.54
C LEU A 21 5.54 2.06 13.69
N ASP A 22 5.73 2.89 12.66
CA ASP A 22 5.25 4.27 12.64
C ASP A 22 3.72 4.34 12.61
N PHE A 23 3.04 3.32 12.07
CA PHE A 23 1.58 3.21 12.17
C PHE A 23 1.11 3.15 13.63
N HIS A 24 1.73 2.31 14.44
CA HIS A 24 1.35 2.22 15.86
C HIS A 24 1.67 3.51 16.63
N LEU A 25 2.77 4.17 16.29
CA LEU A 25 3.11 5.48 16.86
C LEU A 25 2.10 6.55 16.46
N SER A 26 1.65 6.55 15.19
CA SER A 26 0.65 7.51 14.72
C SER A 26 -0.67 7.40 15.50
N LEU A 27 -1.09 6.19 15.84
CA LEU A 27 -2.30 5.97 16.66
C LEU A 27 -2.14 6.52 18.09
N ILE A 28 -0.95 6.45 18.67
CA ILE A 28 -0.64 7.04 19.99
C ILE A 28 -0.74 8.57 19.91
N HIS A 29 -0.35 9.17 18.81
CA HIS A 29 -0.46 10.60 18.54
C HIS A 29 -1.86 11.05 18.09
N SER A 30 -2.86 10.20 18.27
CA SER A 30 -4.28 10.49 18.00
C SER A 30 -4.63 10.69 16.52
N ASN A 31 -3.82 10.17 15.60
CA ASN A 31 -4.20 10.10 14.20
C ASN A 31 -5.37 9.12 14.04
N VAL A 32 -6.38 9.56 13.33
CA VAL A 32 -7.58 8.77 13.05
C VAL A 32 -7.67 8.52 11.54
N TYR A 33 -7.82 7.26 11.18
CA TYR A 33 -8.04 6.83 9.81
C TYR A 33 -9.47 6.30 9.68
N ASP A 34 -10.11 6.60 8.56
CA ASP A 34 -11.46 6.09 8.29
C ASP A 34 -11.45 4.57 8.05
N GLU A 35 -10.38 4.09 7.39
CA GLU A 35 -10.11 2.65 7.26
C GLU A 35 -8.60 2.36 7.34
N VAL A 36 -8.28 1.15 7.78
CA VAL A 36 -6.92 0.58 7.78
C VAL A 36 -6.90 -0.58 6.79
N TRP A 37 -6.04 -0.51 5.78
CA TRP A 37 -5.85 -1.54 4.78
C TRP A 37 -4.55 -2.31 5.01
N GLY A 38 -4.64 -3.60 5.17
CA GLY A 38 -3.48 -4.47 5.32
C GLY A 38 -2.96 -4.99 3.98
N ILE A 39 -1.65 -5.13 3.87
CA ILE A 39 -1.01 -5.82 2.74
C ILE A 39 -0.56 -7.20 3.19
N ASN A 40 -1.02 -8.24 2.50
CA ASN A 40 -0.69 -9.64 2.75
C ASN A 40 -0.90 -10.01 4.23
N CYS A 41 0.10 -10.54 4.91
CA CYS A 41 -0.06 -11.05 6.28
C CYS A 41 -0.27 -9.95 7.34
N MET A 42 -0.19 -8.67 6.99
CA MET A 42 -0.55 -7.61 7.94
C MET A 42 -2.00 -7.71 8.42
N GLY A 43 -2.91 -8.24 7.60
CA GLY A 43 -4.27 -8.51 8.02
C GLY A 43 -4.39 -9.51 9.17
N ALA A 44 -3.41 -10.40 9.34
CA ALA A 44 -3.35 -11.35 10.44
C ALA A 44 -2.65 -10.80 11.70
N ILE A 45 -1.98 -9.66 11.60
CA ILE A 45 -1.15 -9.07 12.66
C ILE A 45 -1.81 -7.81 13.22
N THR A 46 -2.40 -7.00 12.34
CA THR A 46 -3.01 -5.71 12.68
C THR A 46 -4.50 -5.75 12.34
N LYS A 47 -5.32 -5.09 13.16
CA LYS A 47 -6.74 -4.94 12.84
C LYS A 47 -6.89 -4.09 11.58
N CYS A 48 -7.42 -4.70 10.52
CA CYS A 48 -7.66 -4.06 9.24
C CYS A 48 -9.15 -4.14 8.87
N ASP A 49 -9.61 -3.13 8.15
CA ASP A 49 -10.96 -3.09 7.57
C ASP A 49 -11.00 -3.82 6.23
N ARG A 50 -9.89 -3.82 5.49
CA ARG A 50 -9.67 -4.55 4.23
C ARG A 50 -8.25 -5.09 4.17
N VAL A 51 -8.05 -6.15 3.39
CA VAL A 51 -6.72 -6.70 3.09
C VAL A 51 -6.57 -6.87 1.60
N PHE A 52 -5.42 -6.47 1.08
CA PHE A 52 -5.01 -6.76 -0.29
C PHE A 52 -3.98 -7.88 -0.26
N MET A 53 -4.32 -8.98 -0.90
CA MET A 53 -3.50 -10.18 -1.02
C MET A 53 -3.68 -10.72 -2.44
N LEU A 54 -2.89 -10.22 -3.38
CA LEU A 54 -3.07 -10.54 -4.80
C LEU A 54 -2.44 -11.88 -5.21
N ASP A 55 -1.74 -12.53 -4.29
CA ASP A 55 -1.38 -13.93 -4.44
C ASP A 55 -2.64 -14.82 -4.30
N PRO A 56 -2.73 -15.93 -5.04
CA PRO A 56 -3.83 -16.87 -4.85
C PRO A 56 -3.82 -17.47 -3.44
N PRO A 57 -4.97 -17.64 -2.79
CA PRO A 57 -5.02 -18.24 -1.44
C PRO A 57 -4.33 -19.60 -1.33
N SER A 58 -4.36 -20.40 -2.39
CA SER A 58 -3.67 -21.69 -2.48
C SER A 58 -2.18 -21.63 -2.22
N ARG A 59 -1.52 -20.49 -2.55
CA ARG A 59 -0.10 -20.28 -2.25
C ARG A 59 0.20 -20.42 -0.75
N PHE A 60 -0.70 -19.94 0.10
CA PHE A 60 -0.54 -20.02 1.55
C PHE A 60 -1.13 -21.30 2.15
N LEU A 61 -2.19 -21.82 1.54
CA LEU A 61 -2.90 -22.99 2.07
C LEU A 61 -2.24 -24.31 1.69
N ASP A 62 -1.66 -24.39 0.48
CA ASP A 62 -1.21 -25.66 -0.13
C ASP A 62 0.30 -25.75 -0.28
N THR A 63 1.05 -24.63 -0.19
CA THR A 63 2.52 -24.63 -0.34
C THR A 63 3.20 -23.95 0.85
N ASP A 64 4.51 -24.10 0.96
CA ASP A 64 5.33 -23.42 1.96
C ASP A 64 6.27 -22.34 1.34
N ASP A 65 5.99 -21.94 0.10
CA ASP A 65 6.85 -21.02 -0.66
C ASP A 65 6.70 -19.54 -0.27
N ALA A 66 5.70 -19.19 0.53
CA ALA A 66 5.52 -17.85 1.08
C ALA A 66 6.39 -17.58 2.35
N GLY A 67 7.32 -18.47 2.67
CA GLY A 67 8.27 -18.33 3.76
C GLY A 67 7.58 -18.24 5.13
N THR A 68 8.06 -17.33 6.00
CA THR A 68 7.57 -17.16 7.37
C THR A 68 6.10 -16.76 7.45
N GLN A 69 5.54 -16.18 6.39
CA GLN A 69 4.12 -15.77 6.33
C GLN A 69 3.17 -16.97 6.22
N THR A 70 3.62 -18.08 5.62
CA THR A 70 2.77 -19.25 5.32
C THR A 70 2.02 -19.75 6.55
N GLY A 71 2.73 -19.96 7.64
CA GLY A 71 2.14 -20.54 8.86
C GLY A 71 1.08 -19.63 9.51
N ILE A 72 1.23 -18.33 9.43
CA ILE A 72 0.26 -17.35 9.96
C ILE A 72 -0.95 -17.31 9.03
N MET A 73 -0.73 -17.13 7.73
CA MET A 73 -1.77 -17.00 6.73
C MET A 73 -2.63 -18.27 6.62
N ARG A 74 -2.02 -19.46 6.66
CA ARG A 74 -2.73 -20.75 6.63
C ARG A 74 -3.75 -20.89 7.77
N ARG A 75 -3.45 -20.34 8.95
CA ARG A 75 -4.38 -20.32 10.09
C ARG A 75 -5.40 -19.20 10.03
N TRP A 76 -5.01 -18.06 9.51
CA TRP A 76 -5.85 -16.86 9.53
C TRP A 76 -6.87 -16.83 8.40
N LEU A 77 -6.48 -17.17 7.17
CA LEU A 77 -7.32 -17.08 5.97
C LEU A 77 -8.68 -17.79 6.09
N PRO A 78 -8.76 -19.05 6.59
CA PRO A 78 -10.04 -19.74 6.70
C PRO A 78 -10.97 -19.18 7.78
N ASN A 79 -10.47 -18.38 8.70
CA ASN A 79 -11.19 -17.97 9.91
C ASN A 79 -11.50 -16.47 9.96
N THR A 80 -10.88 -15.68 9.12
CA THR A 80 -11.08 -14.23 9.13
C THR A 80 -12.42 -13.84 8.51
N LYS A 81 -12.97 -12.73 9.03
CA LYS A 81 -14.14 -12.06 8.45
C LYS A 81 -13.76 -10.77 7.71
N THR A 82 -12.51 -10.36 7.81
CA THR A 82 -12.00 -9.17 7.12
C THR A 82 -12.04 -9.41 5.61
N PRO A 83 -12.63 -8.52 4.82
CA PRO A 83 -12.63 -8.61 3.36
C PRO A 83 -11.19 -8.69 2.81
N ILE A 84 -10.93 -9.67 1.95
CA ILE A 84 -9.62 -9.90 1.34
C ILE A 84 -9.75 -9.80 -0.18
N TYR A 85 -9.15 -8.76 -0.76
CA TYR A 85 -9.05 -8.64 -2.22
C TYR A 85 -7.93 -9.53 -2.74
N THR A 86 -8.29 -10.45 -3.64
CA THR A 86 -7.37 -11.46 -4.18
C THR A 86 -7.56 -11.65 -5.70
N CYS A 87 -6.58 -12.28 -6.36
CA CYS A 87 -6.65 -12.53 -7.80
C CYS A 87 -7.57 -13.72 -8.17
N THR A 88 -7.89 -14.61 -7.21
CA THR A 88 -8.77 -15.74 -7.44
C THR A 88 -9.48 -16.13 -6.15
N LEU A 89 -10.71 -16.65 -6.26
CA LEU A 89 -11.47 -17.10 -5.11
C LEU A 89 -11.07 -18.53 -4.73
N ASP A 90 -11.16 -18.82 -3.43
CA ASP A 90 -10.96 -20.16 -2.86
C ASP A 90 -12.03 -20.37 -1.80
N GLU A 91 -12.80 -21.45 -1.90
CA GLU A 91 -13.92 -21.76 -1.00
C GLU A 91 -13.49 -21.86 0.48
N ARG A 92 -12.21 -22.16 0.73
CA ARG A 92 -11.62 -22.23 2.07
C ARG A 92 -11.39 -20.85 2.70
N VAL A 93 -11.56 -19.76 1.92
CA VAL A 93 -11.40 -18.37 2.37
C VAL A 93 -12.70 -17.60 2.12
N PRO A 94 -13.70 -17.74 3.00
CA PRO A 94 -15.05 -17.20 2.76
C PRO A 94 -15.10 -15.67 2.66
N SER A 95 -14.10 -14.97 3.20
CA SER A 95 -13.97 -13.49 3.14
C SER A 95 -13.25 -13.00 1.89
N ALA A 96 -12.82 -13.88 0.98
CA ALA A 96 -12.15 -13.51 -0.25
C ALA A 96 -13.11 -12.80 -1.21
N ILE A 97 -12.64 -11.70 -1.79
CA ILE A 97 -13.32 -10.91 -2.81
C ILE A 97 -12.39 -10.85 -4.03
N LEU A 98 -12.93 -11.13 -5.21
CA LEU A 98 -12.15 -10.97 -6.43
C LEU A 98 -11.83 -9.50 -6.65
N TYR A 99 -10.56 -9.17 -6.81
CA TYR A 99 -10.15 -7.80 -7.11
C TYR A 99 -10.73 -7.35 -8.45
N PRO A 100 -11.38 -6.17 -8.53
CA PRO A 100 -12.06 -5.70 -9.74
C PRO A 100 -11.05 -5.13 -10.76
N LEU A 101 -10.14 -5.97 -11.25
CA LEU A 101 -8.99 -5.54 -12.05
C LEU A 101 -9.39 -4.77 -13.30
N GLU A 102 -10.36 -5.26 -14.06
CA GLU A 102 -10.79 -4.61 -15.31
C GLU A 102 -11.40 -3.24 -15.06
N GLU A 103 -12.29 -3.13 -14.06
CA GLU A 103 -12.93 -1.86 -13.70
C GLU A 103 -11.90 -0.84 -13.22
N VAL A 104 -10.95 -1.27 -12.39
CA VAL A 104 -9.90 -0.40 -11.86
C VAL A 104 -8.96 0.03 -12.99
N ALA A 105 -8.49 -0.89 -13.82
CA ALA A 105 -7.59 -0.59 -14.92
C ALA A 105 -8.23 0.37 -15.95
N GLN A 106 -9.49 0.16 -16.29
CA GLN A 106 -10.24 1.06 -17.17
C GLN A 106 -10.43 2.46 -16.55
N ALA A 107 -10.81 2.53 -15.28
CA ALA A 107 -11.07 3.80 -14.61
C ALA A 107 -9.79 4.62 -14.36
N THR A 108 -8.63 3.98 -14.24
CA THR A 108 -7.34 4.61 -13.98
C THR A 108 -6.44 4.73 -15.21
N ASP A 109 -6.90 4.22 -16.34
CA ASP A 109 -6.15 4.14 -17.62
C ASP A 109 -4.73 3.56 -17.42
N SER A 110 -4.64 2.47 -16.63
CA SER A 110 -3.35 1.84 -16.32
C SER A 110 -3.54 0.41 -15.80
N ALA A 111 -2.61 -0.48 -16.24
CA ALA A 111 -2.56 -1.88 -15.83
C ALA A 111 -1.13 -2.33 -15.48
N TYR A 112 -0.33 -1.43 -14.89
CA TYR A 112 1.04 -1.73 -14.46
C TYR A 112 1.07 -2.17 -13.01
N PHE A 113 1.13 -3.47 -12.77
CA PHE A 113 1.12 -4.08 -11.43
C PHE A 113 2.19 -5.17 -11.34
N ASN A 114 3.20 -4.98 -10.51
CA ASN A 114 4.27 -5.97 -10.32
C ASN A 114 4.37 -6.51 -8.89
N ASN A 115 3.58 -5.99 -7.97
CA ASN A 115 3.44 -6.49 -6.60
C ASN A 115 2.07 -6.08 -6.02
N THR A 116 1.75 -6.51 -4.80
CA THR A 116 0.42 -6.29 -4.18
C THR A 116 0.12 -4.82 -3.87
N VAL A 117 1.12 -4.02 -3.47
CA VAL A 117 0.89 -2.65 -2.99
C VAL A 117 0.24 -1.74 -4.05
N PRO A 118 0.71 -1.72 -5.32
CA PRO A 118 0.09 -0.95 -6.38
C PRO A 118 -1.40 -1.22 -6.59
N PHE A 119 -1.87 -2.44 -6.34
CA PHE A 119 -3.31 -2.75 -6.43
C PHE A 119 -4.11 -1.97 -5.38
N ALA A 120 -3.57 -1.81 -4.16
CA ALA A 120 -4.23 -1.00 -3.14
C ALA A 120 -4.26 0.48 -3.52
N PHE A 121 -3.18 1.01 -4.12
CA PHE A 121 -3.14 2.40 -4.61
C PHE A 121 -4.12 2.64 -5.75
N ALA A 122 -4.14 1.74 -6.73
CA ALA A 122 -5.07 1.82 -7.85
C ALA A 122 -6.54 1.73 -7.38
N PHE A 123 -6.83 0.89 -6.40
CA PHE A 123 -8.15 0.79 -5.79
C PHE A 123 -8.53 2.08 -5.06
N ALA A 124 -7.59 2.68 -4.32
CA ALA A 124 -7.79 3.97 -3.66
C ALA A 124 -8.11 5.09 -4.67
N LEU A 125 -7.36 5.15 -5.77
CA LEU A 125 -7.60 6.08 -6.86
C LEU A 125 -8.98 5.86 -7.50
N TYR A 126 -9.35 4.61 -7.77
CA TYR A 126 -10.66 4.23 -8.29
C TYR A 126 -11.79 4.66 -7.34
N GLN A 127 -11.59 4.50 -6.03
CA GLN A 127 -12.56 4.87 -4.99
C GLN A 127 -12.58 6.37 -4.67
N LYS A 128 -11.61 7.16 -5.18
CA LYS A 128 -11.47 8.59 -4.92
C LYS A 128 -11.29 8.94 -3.44
N VAL A 129 -10.44 8.19 -2.74
CA VAL A 129 -10.11 8.52 -1.35
C VAL A 129 -9.40 9.88 -1.26
N ASN A 130 -9.49 10.55 -0.12
CA ASN A 130 -8.88 11.86 0.09
C ASN A 130 -7.38 11.76 0.36
N SER A 131 -6.97 10.82 1.21
CA SER A 131 -5.56 10.66 1.55
C SER A 131 -5.15 9.21 1.73
N LEU A 132 -3.86 8.92 1.44
CA LEU A 132 -3.18 7.68 1.76
C LEU A 132 -2.06 7.96 2.75
N ASN A 133 -2.07 7.23 3.87
CA ASN A 133 -1.04 7.24 4.89
C ASN A 133 -0.32 5.90 4.84
N LEU A 134 0.95 5.89 4.44
CA LEU A 134 1.69 4.71 4.00
C LEU A 134 2.70 4.27 5.05
N PHE A 135 2.57 3.01 5.50
CA PHE A 135 3.41 2.40 6.53
C PHE A 135 3.90 1.03 6.09
N GLY A 136 5.17 0.72 6.36
CA GLY A 136 5.75 -0.58 6.02
C GLY A 136 5.96 -0.83 4.53
N ILE A 137 5.98 0.21 3.70
CA ILE A 137 6.22 0.14 2.26
C ILE A 137 7.62 0.68 1.99
N ASP A 138 8.64 -0.09 2.33
CA ASP A 138 10.02 0.39 2.44
C ASP A 138 10.94 -0.09 1.33
N PHE A 139 10.59 -1.20 0.66
CA PHE A 139 11.40 -1.83 -0.40
C PHE A 139 12.87 -2.09 -0.02
N SER A 140 13.14 -2.36 1.25
CA SER A 140 14.48 -2.60 1.79
C SER A 140 14.84 -4.09 1.80
N TYR A 141 14.76 -4.76 0.65
CA TYR A 141 15.07 -6.20 0.54
C TYR A 141 16.57 -6.46 0.49
N LYS A 142 17.12 -7.01 1.55
CA LYS A 142 18.52 -7.46 1.57
C LYS A 142 18.71 -8.63 0.58
N GLY A 143 19.61 -8.43 -0.39
CA GLY A 143 19.98 -9.47 -1.36
C GLY A 143 19.10 -9.57 -2.61
N ASN A 144 18.06 -8.76 -2.76
CA ASN A 144 17.27 -8.69 -3.99
C ASN A 144 16.94 -7.24 -4.39
N VAL A 145 18.00 -6.48 -4.70
CA VAL A 145 17.91 -5.05 -5.02
C VAL A 145 17.03 -4.81 -6.25
N HIS A 146 17.19 -5.62 -7.30
CA HIS A 146 16.39 -5.46 -8.52
C HIS A 146 14.88 -5.60 -8.28
N PHE A 147 14.48 -6.56 -7.44
CA PHE A 147 13.08 -6.71 -7.06
C PHE A 147 12.59 -5.51 -6.24
N ALA A 148 13.43 -5.00 -5.33
CA ALA A 148 13.12 -3.82 -4.53
C ALA A 148 12.94 -2.58 -5.41
N GLU A 149 13.88 -2.33 -6.33
CA GLU A 149 13.83 -1.19 -7.26
C GLU A 149 12.59 -1.25 -8.17
N ALA A 150 12.33 -2.42 -8.79
CA ALA A 150 11.16 -2.59 -9.63
C ALA A 150 9.85 -2.40 -8.86
N GLY A 151 9.79 -2.90 -7.62
CA GLY A 151 8.63 -2.73 -6.75
C GLY A 151 8.41 -1.28 -6.35
N LYS A 152 9.48 -0.57 -5.95
CA LYS A 152 9.45 0.86 -5.62
C LYS A 152 8.97 1.67 -6.83
N ALA A 153 9.56 1.46 -8.01
CA ALA A 153 9.19 2.17 -9.23
C ALA A 153 7.70 2.01 -9.59
N CYS A 154 7.17 0.79 -9.46
CA CYS A 154 5.74 0.54 -9.71
C CYS A 154 4.84 1.25 -8.69
N CYS A 155 5.23 1.27 -7.41
CA CYS A 155 4.49 2.01 -6.39
C CYS A 155 4.52 3.52 -6.65
N GLU A 156 5.68 4.08 -6.96
CA GLU A 156 5.84 5.51 -7.23
C GLU A 156 5.08 5.96 -8.48
N PHE A 157 5.01 5.09 -9.51
CA PHE A 157 4.13 5.33 -10.66
C PHE A 157 2.67 5.51 -10.23
N TRP A 158 2.14 4.63 -9.39
CA TRP A 158 0.77 4.73 -8.93
C TRP A 158 0.55 5.89 -7.97
N LEU A 159 1.51 6.19 -7.11
CA LEU A 159 1.44 7.37 -6.23
C LEU A 159 1.43 8.66 -7.03
N SER A 160 2.21 8.75 -8.11
CA SER A 160 2.17 9.91 -9.03
C SER A 160 0.76 10.12 -9.59
N LYS A 161 0.08 9.06 -10.03
CA LYS A 161 -1.32 9.15 -10.50
C LYS A 161 -2.29 9.59 -9.40
N CYS A 162 -2.08 9.10 -8.16
CA CYS A 162 -2.88 9.51 -7.02
C CYS A 162 -2.71 11.01 -6.70
N ILE A 163 -1.46 11.49 -6.71
CA ILE A 163 -1.11 12.90 -6.47
C ILE A 163 -1.71 13.78 -7.58
N GLU A 164 -1.58 13.38 -8.84
CA GLU A 164 -2.15 14.10 -9.98
C GLU A 164 -3.68 14.22 -9.88
N ALA A 165 -4.33 13.21 -9.31
CA ALA A 165 -5.76 13.23 -9.03
C ALA A 165 -6.15 14.07 -7.79
N GLY A 166 -5.19 14.71 -7.11
CA GLY A 166 -5.40 15.57 -5.95
C GLY A 166 -5.43 14.83 -4.61
N MET A 167 -5.01 13.57 -4.56
CA MET A 167 -4.94 12.78 -3.33
C MET A 167 -3.73 13.20 -2.48
N ILE A 168 -3.91 13.34 -1.18
CA ILE A 168 -2.83 13.63 -0.23
C ILE A 168 -2.08 12.32 0.08
N ILE A 169 -0.76 12.32 -0.08
CA ILE A 169 0.10 11.15 0.20
C ILE A 169 1.01 11.47 1.38
N ASN A 170 0.88 10.72 2.46
CA ASN A 170 1.76 10.76 3.62
C ASN A 170 2.57 9.47 3.69
N VAL A 171 3.88 9.58 3.73
CA VAL A 171 4.81 8.44 3.79
C VAL A 171 5.45 8.40 5.17
N ALA A 172 5.51 7.21 5.78
CA ALA A 172 6.17 7.03 7.07
C ALA A 172 7.65 7.51 7.04
N PRO A 173 8.13 8.21 8.07
CA PRO A 173 9.47 8.82 8.07
C PRO A 173 10.63 7.84 7.85
N ARG A 174 10.42 6.55 8.15
CA ARG A 174 11.44 5.49 7.94
C ARG A 174 11.40 4.87 6.57
N SER A 175 10.40 5.17 5.75
CA SER A 175 10.29 4.63 4.40
C SER A 175 11.17 5.42 3.43
N GLY A 176 11.82 4.70 2.51
CA GLY A 176 12.54 5.30 1.38
C GLY A 176 11.66 5.60 0.16
N LEU A 177 10.34 5.44 0.29
CA LEU A 177 9.40 5.68 -0.81
C LEU A 177 9.33 7.19 -1.11
N LEU A 178 9.40 7.55 -2.40
CA LEU A 178 9.48 8.93 -2.88
C LEU A 178 10.67 9.73 -2.31
N ASP A 179 11.65 9.05 -1.73
CA ASP A 179 12.80 9.64 -1.05
C ASP A 179 12.43 10.70 0.00
N THR A 180 11.25 10.59 0.61
CA THR A 180 10.75 11.55 1.61
C THR A 180 11.62 11.65 2.85
N ASN A 181 12.44 10.64 3.14
CA ASN A 181 13.42 10.62 4.22
C ASN A 181 14.76 11.29 3.86
N ALA A 182 14.98 11.64 2.60
CA ALA A 182 16.19 12.37 2.18
C ALA A 182 16.00 13.88 2.32
N PRO A 183 17.05 14.64 2.69
CA PRO A 183 17.01 16.10 2.65
C PRO A 183 16.63 16.62 1.27
N ILE A 184 15.93 17.75 1.22
CA ILE A 184 15.46 18.35 -0.05
C ILE A 184 16.62 18.58 -1.01
N GLU A 185 17.75 19.05 -0.51
CA GLU A 185 18.95 19.35 -1.30
C GLU A 185 19.51 18.09 -1.97
N GLU A 186 19.33 16.91 -1.38
CA GLU A 186 19.76 15.63 -1.95
C GLU A 186 18.79 15.08 -2.99
N ARG A 187 17.51 15.50 -2.97
CA ARG A 187 16.51 15.10 -3.96
C ARG A 187 16.63 15.86 -5.28
N LEU A 188 17.33 17.01 -5.28
CA LEU A 188 17.52 17.83 -6.45
C LEU A 188 18.86 17.49 -7.13
N TYR A 189 18.77 16.84 -8.30
CA TYR A 189 19.97 16.51 -9.07
C TYR A 189 20.63 17.73 -9.69
N GLY A 190 21.96 17.73 -9.68
CA GLY A 190 22.76 18.72 -10.38
C GLY A 190 22.90 20.05 -9.66
N TYR A 191 23.05 21.13 -10.45
CA TYR A 191 23.42 22.45 -9.97
C TYR A 191 22.22 23.38 -9.79
N HIS A 192 21.06 22.92 -10.20
CA HIS A 192 19.84 23.71 -10.07
C HIS A 192 19.24 23.53 -8.69
N ARG A 193 18.89 24.66 -8.09
CA ARG A 193 18.14 24.68 -6.84
C ARG A 193 16.87 25.48 -7.09
N LEU A 194 15.78 25.07 -6.44
CA LEU A 194 14.58 25.87 -6.42
C LEU A 194 14.73 26.97 -5.37
N ASP A 195 14.37 28.20 -5.72
CA ASP A 195 14.34 29.31 -4.77
C ASP A 195 13.25 29.10 -3.71
N ASP A 196 12.19 28.37 -4.07
CA ASP A 196 11.11 27.95 -3.18
C ASP A 196 10.87 26.44 -3.34
N PRO A 197 11.48 25.61 -2.48
CA PRO A 197 11.37 24.15 -2.57
C PRO A 197 9.99 23.61 -2.16
N ASP A 198 9.12 24.40 -1.55
CA ASP A 198 7.82 23.93 -1.02
C ASP A 198 6.90 23.39 -2.11
N ILE A 199 7.13 23.73 -3.38
CA ILE A 199 6.34 23.26 -4.52
C ILE A 199 6.50 21.75 -4.77
N LEU A 200 7.58 21.12 -4.30
CA LEU A 200 7.90 19.71 -4.59
C LEU A 200 7.91 18.81 -3.36
N VAL A 201 7.60 19.32 -2.19
CA VAL A 201 7.73 18.56 -0.96
C VAL A 201 6.45 17.77 -0.70
N ILE A 202 6.52 16.49 -0.94
CA ILE A 202 5.70 15.53 -0.19
C ILE A 202 6.45 15.33 1.12
N ASP A 203 6.14 16.18 2.08
CA ASP A 203 6.81 16.19 3.37
C ASP A 203 6.23 15.09 4.27
N SER A 204 7.11 14.40 5.00
CA SER A 204 6.73 13.46 6.04
C SER A 204 6.06 14.15 7.26
N GLU A 205 6.07 15.48 7.32
CA GLU A 205 5.51 16.27 8.43
C GLU A 205 4.14 16.89 8.12
N GLY A 206 3.62 16.74 6.91
CA GLY A 206 2.23 17.11 6.58
C GLY A 206 1.93 18.62 6.60
N THR A 207 2.88 19.44 6.16
CA THR A 207 2.65 20.87 5.91
C THR A 207 2.44 21.16 4.45
#